data_1a0372f77848f22d17c695e13d381f65
#
_entry.id   1a0372f77848f22d17c695e13d381f65
#
_cell.length_a   1.000
_cell.length_b   1.000
_cell.length_c   1.000
_cell.angle_alpha   90.00
_cell.angle_beta   90.00
_cell.angle_gamma   90.00
#
_symmetry.space_group_name_H-M   'P 1'
#
loop_
_entity.id
_entity.type
_entity.pdbx_description
1 polymer ?
#
loop_
_entity_poly.entity_id
_entity_poly.type
_entity_poly.pdbx_seq_one_letter_code
_entity_poly.pdbx_strand_id
1 'polypeptide(L)'
;MRKEELRTYIENHESEMIEDLKSLIRIPSEKQAAEPGKPFGAPAAEALAQGIEILEKYGFAVTNYDNYAIAADFNQEEKGLDILAHLDVVPAGEGWQETDPFIPLIKEGKMFGRGTADDKGPAIAAIYAMRAVKELGYPLKKNVRLVLGSDEECGSSCLLYTSPSPRDGLLSRMPSSA
;
A
#
# COMPACT_ATOMS: atom_id res chain seq x y z
N MET A 1 -9.42 -23.11 -14.15
CA MET A 1 -9.93 -23.41 -12.81
C MET A 1 -9.44 -22.37 -11.80
N ARG A 2 -8.21 -22.43 -11.28
CA ARG A 2 -7.73 -21.45 -10.28
C ARG A 2 -7.84 -19.97 -10.68
N LYS A 3 -7.52 -19.64 -11.94
CA LYS A 3 -7.59 -18.25 -12.42
C LYS A 3 -9.03 -17.72 -12.45
N GLU A 4 -9.98 -18.56 -12.79
CA GLU A 4 -11.39 -18.20 -12.82
C GLU A 4 -11.96 -18.02 -11.40
N GLU A 5 -11.60 -18.89 -10.46
CA GLU A 5 -12.00 -18.76 -9.06
C GLU A 5 -11.48 -17.46 -8.44
N LEU A 6 -10.21 -17.09 -8.71
CA LEU A 6 -9.64 -15.81 -8.27
C LEU A 6 -10.35 -14.61 -8.90
N ARG A 7 -10.67 -14.68 -10.20
CA ARG A 7 -11.41 -13.62 -10.88
C ARG A 7 -12.78 -13.43 -10.24
N THR A 8 -13.56 -14.50 -10.11
CA THR A 8 -14.89 -14.47 -9.49
C THR A 8 -14.82 -13.96 -8.06
N TYR A 9 -13.78 -14.35 -7.31
CA TYR A 9 -13.58 -13.84 -5.97
C TYR A 9 -13.41 -12.31 -5.97
N ILE A 10 -12.54 -11.76 -6.81
CA ILE A 10 -12.30 -10.31 -6.89
C ILE A 10 -13.58 -9.59 -7.36
N GLU A 11 -14.27 -10.10 -8.37
CA GLU A 11 -15.54 -9.51 -8.85
C GLU A 11 -16.60 -9.45 -7.75
N ASN A 12 -16.71 -10.50 -6.93
CA ASN A 12 -17.65 -10.55 -5.80
C ASN A 12 -17.28 -9.58 -4.65
N HIS A 13 -16.03 -9.16 -4.55
CA HIS A 13 -15.53 -8.25 -3.51
C HIS A 13 -15.19 -6.84 -4.04
N GLU A 14 -15.54 -6.54 -5.30
CA GLU A 14 -15.21 -5.26 -5.94
C GLU A 14 -15.71 -4.06 -5.14
N SER A 15 -16.96 -4.10 -4.68
CA SER A 15 -17.53 -2.99 -3.91
C SER A 15 -16.79 -2.73 -2.60
N GLU A 16 -16.39 -3.79 -1.91
CA GLU A 16 -15.63 -3.70 -0.66
C GLU A 16 -14.21 -3.18 -0.92
N MET A 17 -13.55 -3.68 -1.98
CA MET A 17 -12.24 -3.21 -2.42
C MET A 17 -12.25 -1.71 -2.77
N ILE A 18 -13.30 -1.24 -3.42
CA ILE A 18 -13.50 0.17 -3.75
C ILE A 18 -13.66 1.01 -2.49
N GLU A 19 -14.43 0.59 -1.50
CA GLU A 19 -14.62 1.36 -0.26
C GLU A 19 -13.34 1.40 0.58
N ASP A 20 -12.57 0.31 0.66
CA ASP A 20 -11.27 0.31 1.31
C ASP A 20 -10.28 1.26 0.61
N LEU A 21 -10.27 1.29 -0.73
CA LEU A 21 -9.46 2.25 -1.48
C LEU A 21 -9.90 3.69 -1.23
N LYS A 22 -11.20 3.96 -1.23
CA LYS A 22 -11.74 5.29 -0.91
C LYS A 22 -11.35 5.76 0.49
N SER A 23 -11.30 4.86 1.47
CA SER A 23 -10.88 5.22 2.82
C SER A 23 -9.44 5.74 2.86
N LEU A 24 -8.54 5.10 2.12
CA LEU A 24 -7.15 5.56 1.98
C LEU A 24 -7.04 6.87 1.17
N ILE A 25 -7.80 7.03 0.07
CA ILE A 25 -7.74 8.25 -0.75
C ILE A 25 -8.17 9.50 0.04
N ARG A 26 -9.13 9.37 0.96
CA ARG A 26 -9.59 10.48 1.81
C ARG A 26 -8.52 11.04 2.74
N ILE A 27 -7.44 10.30 2.97
CA ILE A 27 -6.32 10.73 3.80
C ILE A 27 -5.30 11.47 2.91
N PRO A 28 -5.05 12.76 3.14
CA PRO A 28 -4.08 13.55 2.36
C PRO A 28 -2.65 13.26 2.84
N SER A 29 -2.18 12.03 2.61
CA SER A 29 -0.91 11.50 3.12
C SER A 29 0.33 12.09 2.45
N GLU A 30 0.31 13.40 2.19
CA GLU A 30 1.46 14.18 1.78
C GLU A 30 2.44 14.31 2.94
N LYS A 31 3.75 14.27 2.65
CA LYS A 31 4.79 14.45 3.66
C LYS A 31 4.68 15.80 4.34
N GLN A 32 4.74 15.79 5.66
CA GLN A 32 4.78 16.98 6.51
C GLN A 32 5.99 16.95 7.43
N ALA A 33 6.16 18.03 8.21
CA ALA A 33 7.20 18.07 9.23
C ALA A 33 7.07 16.90 10.21
N ALA A 34 8.23 16.34 10.59
CA ALA A 34 8.25 15.24 11.55
C ALA A 34 7.72 15.68 12.92
N GLU A 35 6.94 14.80 13.54
CA GLU A 35 6.44 14.90 14.91
C GLU A 35 6.88 13.66 15.71
N PRO A 36 6.86 13.72 17.05
CA PRO A 36 7.15 12.53 17.86
C PRO A 36 6.27 11.34 17.46
N GLY A 37 6.94 10.24 17.04
CA GLY A 37 6.27 9.02 16.55
C GLY A 37 5.64 9.13 15.16
N LYS A 38 5.84 10.23 14.44
CA LYS A 38 5.32 10.44 13.07
C LYS A 38 6.42 11.04 12.19
N PRO A 39 7.34 10.20 11.68
CA PRO A 39 8.55 10.67 11.00
C PRO A 39 8.28 11.51 9.74
N PHE A 40 7.14 11.31 9.09
CA PHE A 40 6.73 12.01 7.88
C PHE A 40 5.45 12.84 8.06
N GLY A 41 5.11 13.14 9.33
CA GLY A 41 3.93 13.93 9.70
C GLY A 41 2.69 13.09 9.99
N ALA A 42 1.68 13.76 10.51
CA ALA A 42 0.44 13.11 10.95
C ALA A 42 -0.33 12.41 9.82
N PRO A 43 -0.50 12.99 8.60
CA PRO A 43 -1.28 12.34 7.56
C PRO A 43 -0.63 11.06 7.01
N ALA A 44 0.70 10.99 6.95
CA ALA A 44 1.40 9.77 6.54
C ALA A 44 1.21 8.64 7.58
N ALA A 45 1.30 8.97 8.87
CA ALA A 45 1.02 8.02 9.94
C ALA A 45 -0.45 7.57 9.97
N GLU A 46 -1.41 8.46 9.67
CA GLU A 46 -2.84 8.14 9.54
C GLU A 46 -3.09 7.15 8.38
N ALA A 47 -2.42 7.33 7.24
CA ALA A 47 -2.54 6.41 6.13
C ALA A 47 -2.03 5.01 6.49
N LEU A 48 -0.92 4.90 7.23
CA LEU A 48 -0.44 3.61 7.74
C LEU A 48 -1.43 3.00 8.73
N ALA A 49 -2.00 3.79 9.64
CA ALA A 49 -3.02 3.31 10.58
C ALA A 49 -4.25 2.75 9.85
N GLN A 50 -4.74 3.44 8.82
CA GLN A 50 -5.82 2.94 7.97
C GLN A 50 -5.43 1.66 7.23
N GLY A 51 -4.19 1.55 6.77
CA GLY A 51 -3.65 0.33 6.18
C GLY A 51 -3.64 -0.85 7.16
N ILE A 52 -3.29 -0.60 8.43
CA ILE A 52 -3.36 -1.61 9.50
C ILE A 52 -4.80 -2.08 9.68
N GLU A 53 -5.76 -1.16 9.83
CA GLU A 53 -7.18 -1.49 10.01
C GLU A 53 -7.70 -2.38 8.87
N ILE A 54 -7.37 -2.07 7.61
CA ILE A 54 -7.77 -2.87 6.46
C ILE A 54 -7.14 -4.27 6.51
N LEU A 55 -5.85 -4.37 6.79
CA LEU A 55 -5.15 -5.65 6.85
C LEU A 55 -5.66 -6.54 8.00
N GLU A 56 -5.86 -5.96 9.19
CA GLU A 56 -6.39 -6.67 10.37
C GLU A 56 -7.84 -7.12 10.17
N LYS A 57 -8.68 -6.31 9.50
CA LYS A 57 -10.04 -6.67 9.08
C LYS A 57 -10.07 -7.99 8.31
N TYR A 58 -9.03 -8.26 7.49
CA TYR A 58 -8.88 -9.50 6.72
C TYR A 58 -8.01 -10.55 7.40
N GLY A 59 -7.73 -10.36 8.70
CA GLY A 59 -7.07 -11.33 9.56
C GLY A 59 -5.59 -11.51 9.26
N PHE A 60 -4.90 -10.48 8.76
CA PHE A 60 -3.44 -10.44 8.68
C PHE A 60 -2.88 -9.87 9.98
N ALA A 61 -1.80 -10.48 10.46
CA ALA A 61 -1.00 -9.91 11.55
C ALA A 61 -0.11 -8.81 10.98
N VAL A 62 -0.18 -7.61 11.56
CA VAL A 62 0.56 -6.45 11.07
C VAL A 62 1.61 -6.02 12.08
N THR A 63 2.81 -5.74 11.60
CA THR A 63 3.89 -5.10 12.37
C THR A 63 4.04 -3.66 11.89
N ASN A 64 4.01 -2.71 12.83
CA ASN A 64 4.29 -1.30 12.56
C ASN A 64 5.74 -1.00 12.95
N TYR A 65 6.51 -0.46 12.03
CA TYR A 65 7.90 -0.04 12.20
C TYR A 65 7.96 1.47 12.45
N ASP A 66 7.53 1.89 13.63
CA ASP A 66 7.58 3.28 14.12
C ASP A 66 6.99 4.32 13.13
N ASN A 67 5.93 3.93 12.41
CA ASN A 67 5.29 4.73 11.36
C ASN A 67 6.21 5.13 10.19
N TYR A 68 7.33 4.43 9.99
CA TYR A 68 8.07 4.46 8.73
C TYR A 68 7.43 3.55 7.70
N ALA A 69 7.01 2.37 8.12
CA ALA A 69 6.34 1.38 7.30
C ALA A 69 5.51 0.42 8.15
N ILE A 70 4.61 -0.30 7.52
CA ILE A 70 3.93 -1.47 8.11
C ILE A 70 4.21 -2.70 7.26
N ALA A 71 4.22 -3.88 7.87
CA ALA A 71 4.33 -5.14 7.14
C ALA A 71 3.29 -6.14 7.62
N ALA A 72 2.73 -6.89 6.67
CA ALA A 72 1.81 -7.98 6.91
C ALA A 72 2.34 -9.27 6.30
N ASP A 73 2.41 -10.32 7.10
CA ASP A 73 2.83 -11.65 6.66
C ASP A 73 1.62 -12.53 6.37
N PHE A 74 1.69 -13.26 5.26
CA PHE A 74 0.64 -14.21 4.90
C PHE A 74 0.65 -15.45 5.82
N ASN A 75 1.82 -15.96 6.15
CA ASN A 75 2.03 -17.12 7.04
C ASN A 75 3.37 -17.01 7.79
N GLN A 76 3.76 -18.05 8.52
CA GLN A 76 5.00 -18.11 9.30
C GLN A 76 6.10 -18.94 8.60
N GLU A 77 5.91 -19.26 7.33
CA GLU A 77 6.88 -20.04 6.58
C GLU A 77 8.09 -19.19 6.17
N GLU A 78 9.13 -19.86 5.63
CA GLU A 78 10.30 -19.18 5.08
C GLU A 78 9.90 -18.13 4.04
N LYS A 79 10.58 -16.98 4.06
CA LYS A 79 10.37 -15.87 3.13
C LYS A 79 10.48 -16.31 1.66
N GLY A 80 9.49 -15.97 0.87
CA GLY A 80 9.42 -16.30 -0.55
C GLY A 80 9.22 -15.11 -1.48
N LEU A 81 8.38 -14.15 -1.08
CA LEU A 81 8.06 -12.96 -1.86
C LEU A 81 7.81 -11.77 -0.94
N ASP A 82 8.44 -10.65 -1.24
CA ASP A 82 8.04 -9.36 -0.70
C ASP A 82 7.30 -8.57 -1.79
N ILE A 83 6.16 -8.00 -1.43
CA ILE A 83 5.40 -7.03 -2.21
C ILE A 83 5.63 -5.69 -1.55
N LEU A 84 6.14 -4.73 -2.30
CA LEU A 84 6.40 -3.37 -1.81
C LEU A 84 5.40 -2.43 -2.45
N ALA A 85 4.79 -1.59 -1.63
CA ALA A 85 3.88 -0.51 -2.04
C ALA A 85 4.00 0.64 -1.04
N HIS A 86 3.37 1.78 -1.32
CA HIS A 86 3.39 2.93 -0.42
C HIS A 86 2.02 3.59 -0.28
N LEU A 87 1.84 4.31 0.82
CA LEU A 87 0.59 5.00 1.13
C LEU A 87 0.73 6.52 1.18
N ASP A 88 1.95 7.05 1.12
CA ASP A 88 2.18 8.47 0.91
C ASP A 88 1.89 8.87 -0.54
N VAL A 89 1.72 10.15 -0.74
CA VAL A 89 1.41 10.74 -2.05
C VAL A 89 2.16 12.05 -2.23
N VAL A 90 2.49 12.37 -3.49
CA VAL A 90 2.98 13.71 -3.85
C VAL A 90 1.92 14.78 -3.58
N PRO A 91 2.31 16.06 -3.40
CA PRO A 91 1.37 17.15 -3.29
C PRO A 91 0.32 17.12 -4.40
N ALA A 92 -0.93 17.35 -3.99
CA ALA A 92 -2.06 17.22 -4.92
C ALA A 92 -1.96 18.15 -6.13
N GLY A 93 -1.36 19.35 -5.94
CA GLY A 93 -1.26 20.37 -7.00
C GLY A 93 -2.61 21.01 -7.33
N GLU A 94 -2.64 21.71 -8.44
CA GLU A 94 -3.81 22.42 -8.94
C GLU A 94 -4.36 21.75 -10.22
N GLY A 95 -5.54 22.20 -10.67
CA GLY A 95 -6.11 21.78 -11.96
C GLY A 95 -7.01 20.56 -11.92
N TRP A 96 -7.45 20.14 -10.74
CA TRP A 96 -8.43 19.07 -10.59
C TRP A 96 -9.79 19.49 -11.14
N GLN A 97 -10.32 18.74 -12.12
CA GLN A 97 -11.55 19.09 -12.83
C GLN A 97 -12.73 18.21 -12.45
N GLU A 98 -12.48 16.92 -12.18
CA GLU A 98 -13.55 15.94 -11.93
C GLU A 98 -13.97 15.91 -10.47
N THR A 99 -13.02 16.08 -9.54
CA THR A 99 -13.24 16.08 -8.10
C THR A 99 -12.07 16.77 -7.40
N ASP A 100 -12.23 17.09 -6.12
CA ASP A 100 -11.09 17.46 -5.28
C ASP A 100 -10.17 16.26 -5.04
N PRO A 101 -8.85 16.47 -4.88
CA PRO A 101 -7.86 15.40 -4.88
C PRO A 101 -8.11 14.28 -3.86
N PHE A 102 -8.67 14.61 -2.70
CA PHE A 102 -8.94 13.66 -1.60
C PHE A 102 -10.42 13.33 -1.42
N ILE A 103 -11.24 13.65 -2.42
CA ILE A 103 -12.64 13.23 -2.52
C ILE A 103 -12.76 12.18 -3.62
N PRO A 104 -12.70 10.87 -3.31
CA PRO A 104 -12.73 9.82 -4.33
C PRO A 104 -14.06 9.81 -5.07
N LEU A 105 -14.01 9.93 -6.38
CA LEU A 105 -15.17 9.92 -7.29
C LEU A 105 -15.07 8.75 -8.27
N ILE A 106 -16.17 8.01 -8.42
CA ILE A 106 -16.31 7.03 -9.51
C ILE A 106 -17.22 7.63 -10.58
N LYS A 107 -16.70 7.70 -11.80
CA LYS A 107 -17.43 8.21 -12.97
C LYS A 107 -17.01 7.40 -14.19
N GLU A 108 -17.98 6.88 -14.93
CA GLU A 108 -17.77 6.12 -16.17
C GLU A 108 -16.78 4.94 -16.02
N GLY A 109 -16.87 4.20 -14.90
CA GLY A 109 -16.01 3.05 -14.62
C GLY A 109 -14.57 3.40 -14.25
N LYS A 110 -14.27 4.69 -13.98
CA LYS A 110 -12.96 5.17 -13.54
C LYS A 110 -13.07 5.79 -12.15
N MET A 111 -12.04 5.58 -11.33
CA MET A 111 -11.93 6.26 -10.04
C MET A 111 -10.96 7.44 -10.17
N PHE A 112 -11.39 8.59 -9.71
CA PHE A 112 -10.62 9.83 -9.63
C PHE A 112 -10.29 10.15 -8.18
N GLY A 113 -9.06 10.58 -7.94
CA GLY A 113 -8.53 10.96 -6.63
C GLY A 113 -7.00 10.79 -6.58
N ARG A 114 -6.31 11.56 -5.72
CA ARG A 114 -4.88 11.44 -5.52
C ARG A 114 -4.53 10.08 -4.87
N GLY A 115 -3.59 9.34 -5.47
CA GLY A 115 -3.18 8.01 -4.99
C GLY A 115 -3.98 6.84 -5.61
N THR A 116 -4.98 7.08 -6.46
CA THR A 116 -5.74 5.99 -7.12
C THR A 116 -4.86 5.10 -7.99
N ALA A 117 -3.87 5.66 -8.67
CA ALA A 117 -2.94 4.95 -9.53
C ALA A 117 -1.56 4.76 -8.87
N ASP A 118 -1.15 5.71 -8.04
CA ASP A 118 0.16 5.76 -7.40
C ASP A 118 0.02 6.22 -5.93
N ASP A 119 0.11 5.32 -4.97
CA ASP A 119 0.22 3.85 -5.07
C ASP A 119 -0.84 3.14 -4.21
N LYS A 120 -1.82 3.92 -3.64
CA LYS A 120 -2.91 3.38 -2.79
C LYS A 120 -3.77 2.34 -3.52
N GLY A 121 -4.01 2.53 -4.83
CA GLY A 121 -4.73 1.56 -5.66
C GLY A 121 -3.99 0.24 -5.78
N PRO A 122 -2.74 0.20 -6.25
CA PRO A 122 -1.91 -1.00 -6.25
C PRO A 122 -1.72 -1.64 -4.87
N ALA A 123 -1.58 -0.84 -3.80
CA ALA A 123 -1.53 -1.35 -2.42
C ALA A 123 -2.80 -2.13 -2.05
N ILE A 124 -3.98 -1.58 -2.32
CA ILE A 124 -5.26 -2.28 -2.11
C ILE A 124 -5.36 -3.53 -3.00
N ALA A 125 -4.92 -3.47 -4.25
CA ALA A 125 -4.90 -4.63 -5.13
C ALA A 125 -4.03 -5.76 -4.57
N ALA A 126 -2.87 -5.43 -3.99
CA ALA A 126 -2.00 -6.40 -3.32
C ALA A 126 -2.67 -7.03 -2.08
N ILE A 127 -3.32 -6.22 -1.24
CA ILE A 127 -4.08 -6.69 -0.07
C ILE A 127 -5.16 -7.68 -0.51
N TYR A 128 -5.95 -7.35 -1.53
CA TYR A 128 -7.03 -8.21 -2.01
C TYR A 128 -6.52 -9.46 -2.72
N ALA A 129 -5.36 -9.41 -3.37
CA ALA A 129 -4.71 -10.60 -3.91
C ALA A 129 -4.30 -11.57 -2.78
N MET A 130 -3.69 -11.07 -1.71
CA MET A 130 -3.35 -11.88 -0.53
C MET A 130 -4.61 -12.43 0.15
N ARG A 131 -5.64 -11.60 0.33
CA ARG A 131 -6.94 -11.98 0.89
C ARG A 131 -7.58 -13.11 0.08
N ALA A 132 -7.63 -12.98 -1.25
CA ALA A 132 -8.21 -13.99 -2.14
C ALA A 132 -7.51 -15.35 -1.98
N VAL A 133 -6.19 -15.36 -1.96
CA VAL A 133 -5.40 -16.59 -1.75
C VAL A 133 -5.71 -17.23 -0.40
N LYS A 134 -5.85 -16.40 0.65
CA LYS A 134 -6.14 -16.84 2.01
C LYS A 134 -7.55 -17.42 2.15
N GLU A 135 -8.57 -16.67 1.73
CA GLU A 135 -9.97 -17.07 1.88
C GLU A 135 -10.35 -18.26 0.97
N LEU A 136 -9.73 -18.37 -0.20
CA LEU A 136 -9.89 -19.55 -1.07
C LEU A 136 -9.09 -20.77 -0.59
N GLY A 137 -8.32 -20.64 0.50
CA GLY A 137 -7.58 -21.75 1.12
C GLY A 137 -6.42 -22.28 0.27
N TYR A 138 -5.82 -21.46 -0.60
CA TYR A 138 -4.66 -21.89 -1.37
C TYR A 138 -3.43 -22.00 -0.49
N PRO A 139 -2.81 -23.19 -0.38
CA PRO A 139 -1.63 -23.36 0.44
C PRO A 139 -0.43 -22.68 -0.20
N LEU A 140 0.24 -21.83 0.56
CA LEU A 140 1.53 -21.26 0.20
C LEU A 140 2.63 -21.99 0.98
N LYS A 141 3.66 -22.46 0.27
CA LYS A 141 4.82 -23.15 0.84
C LYS A 141 5.88 -22.18 1.37
N LYS A 142 5.75 -20.91 1.05
CA LYS A 142 6.62 -19.82 1.49
C LYS A 142 5.78 -18.63 1.89
N ASN A 143 6.33 -17.78 2.74
CA ASN A 143 5.66 -16.55 3.14
C ASN A 143 5.61 -15.54 2.00
N VAL A 144 4.49 -14.83 1.93
CA VAL A 144 4.34 -13.59 1.16
C VAL A 144 4.20 -12.47 2.17
N ARG A 145 5.07 -11.48 2.09
CA ARG A 145 5.06 -10.29 2.94
C ARG A 145 4.66 -9.08 2.10
N LEU A 146 3.65 -8.34 2.54
CA LEU A 146 3.33 -7.02 2.02
C LEU A 146 3.96 -5.97 2.94
N VAL A 147 4.72 -5.05 2.37
CA VAL A 147 5.28 -3.89 3.07
C VAL A 147 4.68 -2.63 2.45
N LEU A 148 4.12 -1.76 3.30
CA LEU A 148 3.55 -0.47 2.89
C LEU A 148 4.38 0.64 3.54
N GLY A 149 5.04 1.43 2.71
CA GLY A 149 5.86 2.57 3.12
C GLY A 149 5.07 3.88 3.24
N SER A 150 5.69 4.88 3.84
CA SER A 150 5.10 6.21 4.05
C SER A 150 5.99 7.38 3.62
N ASP A 151 7.05 7.13 2.81
CA ASP A 151 7.94 8.18 2.28
C ASP A 151 8.52 7.85 0.90
N GLU A 152 7.85 7.01 0.11
CA GLU A 152 8.34 6.61 -1.21
C GLU A 152 8.56 7.83 -2.11
N GLU A 153 7.58 8.70 -2.17
CA GLU A 153 7.56 9.94 -2.95
C GLU A 153 8.57 11.01 -2.49
N CYS A 154 9.23 10.75 -1.36
CA CYS A 154 10.16 11.67 -0.72
C CYS A 154 11.55 11.08 -0.44
N GLY A 155 11.89 9.98 -1.13
CA GLY A 155 13.22 9.37 -1.08
C GLY A 155 13.29 7.92 -0.64
N SER A 156 12.15 7.27 -0.39
CA SER A 156 12.04 5.82 -0.08
C SER A 156 12.96 5.34 1.04
N SER A 157 13.24 6.18 2.02
CA SER A 157 14.17 5.81 3.11
C SER A 157 13.62 4.64 3.93
N CYS A 158 12.29 4.54 4.07
CA CYS A 158 11.64 3.48 4.82
C CYS A 158 11.69 2.12 4.10
N LEU A 159 11.46 2.07 2.78
CA LEU A 159 11.42 0.82 2.01
C LEU A 159 12.81 0.22 1.82
N LEU A 160 13.84 1.06 1.62
CA LEU A 160 15.22 0.63 1.46
C LEU A 160 15.79 -0.04 2.72
N TYR A 161 15.35 0.38 3.91
CA TYR A 161 15.83 -0.19 5.18
C TYR A 161 15.04 -1.40 5.66
N THR A 162 13.79 -1.53 5.26
CA THR A 162 12.90 -2.61 5.72
C THR A 162 12.97 -3.88 4.88
N SER A 163 13.49 -3.79 3.65
CA SER A 163 13.66 -4.94 2.76
C SER A 163 15.06 -4.96 2.14
N PRO A 164 16.11 -5.31 2.92
CA PRO A 164 17.45 -5.40 2.38
C PRO A 164 17.53 -6.49 1.29
N SER A 165 17.51 -6.08 0.04
CA SER A 165 17.78 -6.93 -1.10
C SER A 165 19.27 -6.87 -1.45
N PRO A 166 19.92 -7.99 -1.81
CA PRO A 166 21.30 -7.94 -2.34
C PRO A 166 21.44 -7.06 -3.59
N ARG A 167 20.32 -6.70 -4.24
CA ARG A 167 20.28 -5.80 -5.40
C ARG A 167 20.22 -4.32 -5.00
N ASP A 168 19.75 -3.99 -3.80
CA ASP A 168 19.65 -2.60 -3.32
C ASP A 168 21.02 -1.95 -3.17
N GLY A 169 22.06 -2.73 -2.86
CA GLY A 169 23.44 -2.29 -2.85
C GLY A 169 24.00 -1.88 -4.22
N LEU A 170 23.33 -2.19 -5.32
CA LEU A 170 23.71 -1.80 -6.69
C LEU A 170 23.06 -0.47 -7.10
N LEU A 171 21.88 -0.14 -6.61
CA LEU A 171 21.19 1.12 -6.89
C LEU A 171 21.85 2.31 -6.17
N SER A 172 22.44 2.10 -5.00
CA SER A 172 23.19 3.12 -4.26
C SER A 172 24.53 3.53 -4.92
N ARG A 173 24.90 2.92 -6.05
CA ARG A 173 26.12 3.18 -6.81
C ARG A 173 25.92 3.94 -8.11
N MET A 174 24.71 4.43 -8.39
CA MET A 174 24.56 5.36 -9.52
C MET A 174 25.24 6.68 -9.14
N PRO A 175 26.27 7.13 -9.88
CA PRO A 175 26.85 8.45 -9.65
C PRO A 175 25.76 9.46 -9.93
N SER A 176 25.53 10.38 -8.99
CA SER A 176 24.77 11.59 -9.26
C SER A 176 25.47 12.28 -10.43
N SER A 177 24.92 12.20 -11.61
CA SER A 177 25.37 13.03 -12.73
C SER A 177 25.13 14.47 -12.36
N ALA A 178 26.22 15.21 -12.25
CA ALA A 178 26.26 16.64 -12.11
C ALA A 178 25.54 17.35 -13.28
#